data_7ba73aab6650868c8136329c62d2b369
#
_entry.id   7ba73aab6650868c8136329c62d2b369
#
_cell.length_a   1.000
_cell.length_b   1.000
_cell.length_c   1.000
_cell.angle_alpha   90.00
_cell.angle_beta   90.00
_cell.angle_gamma   90.00
#
_symmetry.space_group_name_H-M   'P 1'
#
loop_
_entity.id
_entity.type
_entity.pdbx_description
1 polymer ?
#
loop_
_entity_poly.entity_id
_entity_poly.type
_entity_poly.pdbx_seq_one_letter_code
_entity_poly.pdbx_strand_id
1 'polypeptide(L)' 'MIHLTRINQQRLVLNSDLIEHIEATPDTVITMTNGQKLVVADRPEAVIEKIVAFRRSIQQVPASLTEAEK' A
#
# COMPACT_ATOMS: atom_id res chain seq x y z
N MET A 1 1.28 5.36 3.95
CA MET A 1 0.53 5.73 2.71
C MET A 1 1.30 5.32 1.48
N ILE A 2 0.63 4.75 0.53
CA ILE A 2 1.25 4.37 -0.74
C ILE A 2 0.51 5.05 -1.88
N HIS A 3 1.23 5.33 -2.98
CA HIS A 3 0.67 5.98 -4.14
C HIS A 3 0.41 4.96 -5.23
N LEU A 4 -0.82 4.91 -5.70
CA LEU A 4 -1.24 3.98 -6.74
C LEU A 4 -1.94 4.75 -7.85
N THR A 5 -2.17 4.07 -8.96
CA THR A 5 -2.90 4.63 -10.10
C THR A 5 -4.13 3.78 -10.35
N ARG A 6 -5.30 4.39 -10.33
CA ARG A 6 -6.52 3.69 -10.66
C ARG A 6 -6.53 3.30 -12.12
N ILE A 7 -7.34 2.32 -12.47
CA ILE A 7 -7.44 1.85 -13.84
C ILE A 7 -7.89 2.96 -14.80
N ASN A 8 -8.61 3.96 -14.29
CA ASN A 8 -9.01 5.14 -15.07
C ASN A 8 -7.91 6.21 -15.10
N GLN A 9 -6.70 5.89 -14.67
CA GLN A 9 -5.51 6.73 -14.65
C GLN A 9 -5.53 7.84 -13.61
N GLN A 10 -6.49 7.87 -12.73
CA GLN A 10 -6.47 8.80 -11.60
C GLN A 10 -5.52 8.32 -10.53
N ARG A 11 -4.78 9.25 -9.95
CA ARG A 11 -3.87 8.93 -8.86
C ARG A 11 -4.64 8.76 -7.56
N LEU A 12 -4.11 7.88 -6.73
CA LEU A 12 -4.75 7.50 -5.48
C LEU A 12 -3.67 7.37 -4.41
N VAL A 13 -3.95 7.91 -3.24
CA VAL A 13 -3.11 7.69 -2.06
C VAL A 13 -3.91 6.81 -1.11
N LEU A 14 -3.31 5.72 -0.68
CA LEU A 14 -4.00 4.68 0.05
C LEU A 14 -3.28 4.36 1.35
N ASN A 15 -4.04 4.17 2.42
CA ASN A 15 -3.48 3.66 3.67
C ASN A 15 -3.36 2.14 3.55
N SER A 16 -2.13 1.66 3.39
CA SER A 16 -1.88 0.24 3.18
C SER A 16 -2.25 -0.62 4.40
N ASP A 17 -2.31 -0.03 5.57
CA ASP A 17 -2.70 -0.79 6.78
C ASP A 17 -4.16 -1.21 6.76
N LEU A 18 -4.97 -0.62 5.90
CA LEU A 18 -6.39 -0.94 5.78
C LEU A 18 -6.67 -1.90 4.63
N ILE A 19 -5.65 -2.44 4.01
CA ILE A 19 -5.80 -3.43 2.94
C ILE A 19 -6.03 -4.80 3.57
N GLU A 20 -7.11 -5.48 3.16
CA GLU A 20 -7.35 -6.85 3.57
C GLU A 20 -6.63 -7.83 2.68
N HIS A 21 -6.83 -7.70 1.38
CA HIS A 21 -6.15 -8.57 0.42
C HIS A 21 -6.08 -7.94 -0.96
N ILE A 22 -5.24 -8.51 -1.80
CA ILE A 22 -4.99 -8.05 -3.17
C ILE A 22 -5.21 -9.24 -4.10
N GLU A 23 -6.02 -9.06 -5.13
CA GLU A 23 -6.25 -10.06 -6.16
C GLU A 23 -5.68 -9.57 -7.49
N ALA A 24 -5.25 -10.51 -8.33
CA ALA A 24 -4.48 -10.16 -9.51
C ALA A 24 -5.20 -10.46 -10.85
N THR A 25 -6.33 -11.13 -10.83
CA THR A 25 -6.95 -11.61 -12.07
C THR A 25 -8.41 -11.15 -12.15
N PRO A 26 -8.83 -10.53 -13.25
CA PRO A 26 -8.03 -10.13 -14.42
C PRO A 26 -7.19 -8.89 -14.17
N ASP A 27 -7.62 -8.01 -13.24
CA ASP A 27 -6.91 -6.79 -12.88
C ASP A 27 -6.50 -6.84 -11.43
N THR A 28 -5.65 -5.91 -11.04
CA THR A 28 -5.27 -5.78 -9.65
C THR A 28 -6.42 -5.15 -8.87
N VAL A 29 -7.03 -5.92 -7.98
CA VAL A 29 -8.13 -5.46 -7.14
C VAL A 29 -7.68 -5.48 -5.70
N ILE A 30 -7.78 -4.33 -5.05
CA ILE A 30 -7.43 -4.19 -3.65
C ILE A 30 -8.73 -4.11 -2.84
N THR A 31 -8.90 -5.06 -1.92
CA THR A 31 -10.05 -5.05 -1.03
C THR A 31 -9.62 -4.48 0.31
N MET A 32 -10.32 -3.44 0.74
CA MET A 32 -10.05 -2.78 2.01
C MET A 32 -10.80 -3.49 3.13
N THR A 33 -10.39 -3.25 4.36
CA THR A 33 -11.00 -3.89 5.53
C THR A 33 -12.48 -3.53 5.69
N ASN A 34 -12.92 -2.40 5.14
CA ASN A 34 -14.33 -2.02 5.17
C ASN A 34 -15.13 -2.62 4.02
N GLY A 35 -14.52 -3.49 3.22
CA GLY A 35 -15.18 -4.13 2.09
C GLY A 35 -15.09 -3.37 0.79
N GLN A 36 -14.58 -2.15 0.80
CA GLN A 36 -14.42 -1.36 -0.42
C GLN A 36 -13.39 -2.02 -1.33
N LYS A 37 -13.67 -2.05 -2.63
CA LYS A 37 -12.77 -2.60 -3.62
C LYS A 37 -12.28 -1.51 -4.56
N LEU A 38 -10.99 -1.55 -4.83
CA LEU A 38 -10.33 -0.57 -5.71
C LEU A 38 -9.61 -1.32 -6.81
N VAL A 39 -9.85 -0.93 -8.06
CA VAL A 39 -9.17 -1.53 -9.22
C VAL A 39 -8.06 -0.58 -9.62
N VAL A 40 -6.82 -1.05 -9.60
CA VAL A 40 -5.65 -0.23 -9.89
C VAL A 40 -4.89 -0.77 -11.09
N ALA A 41 -4.15 0.11 -11.76
CA ALA A 41 -3.32 -0.25 -12.89
C ALA A 41 -1.99 -0.85 -12.46
N ASP A 42 -1.57 -0.60 -11.23
CA ASP A 42 -0.32 -1.12 -10.70
C ASP A 42 -0.40 -2.64 -10.60
N ARG A 43 0.72 -3.31 -10.89
CA ARG A 43 0.77 -4.76 -10.76
C ARG A 43 0.80 -5.14 -9.28
N PRO A 44 0.30 -6.33 -8.92
CA PRO A 44 0.30 -6.73 -7.52
C PRO A 44 1.70 -6.67 -6.89
N GLU A 45 2.72 -7.07 -7.64
CA GLU A 45 4.09 -7.02 -7.16
C GLU A 45 4.52 -5.59 -6.86
N ALA A 46 4.12 -4.64 -7.72
CA ALA A 46 4.44 -3.22 -7.50
C ALA A 46 3.74 -2.69 -6.27
N VAL A 47 2.50 -3.09 -6.04
CA VAL A 47 1.76 -2.68 -4.84
C VAL A 47 2.47 -3.20 -3.59
N ILE A 48 2.85 -4.46 -3.61
CA ILE A 48 3.56 -5.08 -2.48
C ILE A 48 4.89 -4.38 -2.22
N GLU A 49 5.63 -4.06 -3.27
CA GLU A 49 6.90 -3.34 -3.13
C GLU A 49 6.70 -1.97 -2.50
N LYS A 50 5.64 -1.27 -2.87
CA LYS A 50 5.34 0.03 -2.28
C LYS A 50 5.00 -0.08 -0.81
N ILE A 51 4.27 -1.12 -0.43
CA ILE A 51 3.93 -1.38 0.97
C ILE A 51 5.21 -1.65 1.77
N VAL A 52 6.07 -2.51 1.25
CA VAL A 52 7.33 -2.84 1.91
C VAL A 52 8.21 -1.61 2.05
N ALA A 53 8.33 -0.83 0.96
CA ALA A 53 9.15 0.38 0.98
C ALA A 53 8.62 1.40 1.99
N PHE A 54 7.31 1.55 2.08
CA PHE A 54 6.70 2.46 3.04
C PHE A 54 7.00 2.02 4.47
N ARG A 55 6.83 0.74 4.75
CA ARG A 55 7.11 0.20 6.09
C ARG A 55 8.59 0.36 6.47
N ARG A 56 9.48 0.15 5.51
CA ARG A 56 10.90 0.35 5.75
C ARG A 56 11.22 1.81 6.05
N SER A 57 10.60 2.73 5.35
CA SER A 57 10.84 4.15 5.58
C SER A 57 10.39 4.57 6.98
N ILE A 58 9.30 3.99 7.48
CA ILE A 58 8.84 4.25 8.83
C ILE A 58 9.79 3.63 9.85
N GLN A 59 10.27 2.42 9.59
CA GLN A 59 11.17 1.72 10.50
C GLN A 59 12.58 2.30 10.49
N GLN A 60 12.91 3.11 9.50
CA GLN A 60 14.22 3.74 9.38
C GLN A 60 14.25 5.11 10.02
N VAL A 61 13.36 5.38 10.96
CA VAL A 61 13.45 6.62 11.72
C VAL A 61 14.78 6.68 12.47
N PRO A 62 15.28 7.90 12.78
CA PRO A 62 16.55 8.04 13.46
C PRO A 62 16.65 7.18 14.72
N ALA A 63 17.82 6.66 14.96
CA ALA A 63 18.05 5.77 16.10
C ALA A 63 17.61 6.40 17.42
N SER A 64 17.76 7.70 17.54
CA SER A 64 17.35 8.41 18.75
C SER A 64 15.84 8.29 19.00
N LEU A 65 15.05 8.24 17.95
CA LEU A 65 13.61 8.06 18.09
C LEU A 65 13.26 6.61 18.31
N THR A 66 13.96 5.72 17.63
CA THR A 66 13.71 4.29 17.74
C THR A 66 14.03 3.78 19.13
N GLU A 67 15.12 4.24 19.69
CA GLU A 67 15.56 3.81 21.01
C GLU A 67 14.59 4.24 22.09
N ALA A 68 13.96 5.39 21.92
CA ALA A 68 13.00 5.87 22.89
C ALA A 68 11.76 4.98 22.97
N GLU A 69 11.51 4.20 21.93
CA GLU A 69 10.34 3.34 21.88
C GLU A 69 10.61 1.94 22.40
N LYS A 70 11.83 1.63 22.65
CA LYS A 70 12.18 0.31 23.18
C LYS A 70 12.04 0.26 24.72
#